data_421a9c5cebd26008edbdade16b2f845a
#
_entry.id   421a9c5cebd26008edbdade16b2f845a
#
_cell.length_a   1.000
_cell.length_b   1.000
_cell.length_c   1.000
_cell.angle_alpha   90.00
_cell.angle_beta   90.00
_cell.angle_gamma   90.00
#
_symmetry.space_group_name_H-M   'P 1'
#
loop_
_entity.id
_entity.type
_entity.pdbx_description
1 polymer ?
#
loop_
_entity_poly.entity_id
_entity_poly.type
_entity_poly.pdbx_seq_one_letter_code
_entity_poly.pdbx_strand_id
1 'polypeptide(L)'
;ETDLKLNINSLGLAEDRNKYSQDLQSYFNNYHDSFSDQQMNTIKNNPLRILDSKDQRLTEIINGAPNISNYINKESLKRFDDMVQILNDLKIDYTINDKLVRGLDYYNDLVFEWKTDQLGTQDAICAGGRYDNLSNIIGNKAVPAVGFAIGVDRVVDLMSSKDTDLVVGLSVISNSKSDMLKISSIPVSYTHLRAHETYR
;
A
#
# COMPACT_ATOMS: atom_id res chain seq x y z
N GLU A 1 9.53 8.85 -20.21
CA GLU A 1 8.99 9.06 -18.86
C GLU A 1 7.91 8.01 -18.63
N THR A 2 8.08 7.17 -17.62
CA THR A 2 7.04 6.23 -17.19
C THR A 2 6.04 7.01 -16.34
N ASP A 3 4.76 6.98 -16.71
CA ASP A 3 3.68 7.61 -15.94
C ASP A 3 3.35 6.75 -14.71
N LEU A 4 4.17 6.87 -13.66
CA LEU A 4 4.02 6.15 -12.41
C LEU A 4 3.23 6.97 -11.41
N LYS A 5 2.15 6.41 -10.88
CA LYS A 5 1.25 7.04 -9.90
C LYS A 5 1.35 6.31 -8.56
N LEU A 6 1.72 7.04 -7.52
CA LEU A 6 1.71 6.51 -6.15
C LEU A 6 0.33 6.70 -5.52
N ASN A 7 -0.32 5.60 -5.17
CA ASN A 7 -1.52 5.62 -4.33
C ASN A 7 -1.14 5.24 -2.90
N ILE A 8 -1.68 5.96 -1.93
CA ILE A 8 -1.45 5.73 -0.50
C ILE A 8 -2.77 5.71 0.25
N ASN A 9 -2.82 4.94 1.33
CA ASN A 9 -3.95 4.91 2.25
C ASN A 9 -3.49 4.51 3.66
N SER A 10 -4.34 4.73 4.65
CA SER A 10 -4.22 4.11 5.97
C SER A 10 -5.40 3.17 6.20
N LEU A 11 -5.10 1.96 6.67
CA LEU A 11 -6.10 0.97 7.06
C LEU A 11 -6.41 1.01 8.56
N GLY A 12 -5.73 1.86 9.32
CA GLY A 12 -5.80 1.88 10.78
C GLY A 12 -5.33 0.58 11.42
N LEU A 13 -5.59 0.45 12.70
CA LEU A 13 -5.33 -0.77 13.47
C LEU A 13 -6.47 -1.79 13.29
N ALA A 14 -6.29 -2.98 13.84
CA ALA A 14 -7.28 -4.06 13.74
C ALA A 14 -8.66 -3.65 14.29
N GLU A 15 -8.69 -2.89 15.38
CA GLU A 15 -9.95 -2.40 15.98
C GLU A 15 -10.68 -1.41 15.05
N ASP A 16 -9.94 -0.50 14.42
CA ASP A 16 -10.49 0.47 13.49
C ASP A 16 -11.10 -0.25 12.27
N ARG A 17 -10.36 -1.23 11.72
CA ARG A 17 -10.81 -2.06 10.60
C ARG A 17 -12.04 -2.91 10.93
N ASN A 18 -12.13 -3.42 12.15
CA ASN A 18 -13.28 -4.23 12.58
C ASN A 18 -14.56 -3.39 12.59
N LYS A 19 -14.51 -2.16 13.13
CA LYS A 19 -15.64 -1.23 13.12
C LYS A 19 -16.03 -0.88 11.67
N TYR A 20 -15.03 -0.50 10.87
CA TYR A 20 -15.24 -0.17 9.46
C TYR A 20 -15.84 -1.36 8.68
N SER A 21 -15.35 -2.57 8.93
CA SER A 21 -15.83 -3.80 8.29
C SER A 21 -17.31 -4.07 8.59
N GLN A 22 -17.75 -3.84 9.83
CA GLN A 22 -19.16 -3.99 10.22
C GLN A 22 -20.06 -3.00 9.48
N ASP A 23 -19.64 -1.74 9.40
CA ASP A 23 -20.41 -0.72 8.71
C ASP A 23 -20.41 -0.92 7.20
N LEU A 24 -19.29 -1.37 6.61
CA LEU A 24 -19.24 -1.77 5.19
C LEU A 24 -20.17 -2.94 4.91
N GLN A 25 -20.17 -3.96 5.76
CA GLN A 25 -21.06 -5.11 5.61
C GLN A 25 -22.53 -4.68 5.67
N SER A 26 -22.88 -3.82 6.63
CA SER A 26 -24.21 -3.25 6.76
C SER A 26 -24.59 -2.42 5.54
N TYR A 27 -23.67 -1.60 5.04
CA TYR A 27 -23.86 -0.79 3.85
C TYR A 27 -24.12 -1.66 2.60
N PHE A 28 -23.25 -2.65 2.33
CA PHE A 28 -23.40 -3.50 1.15
C PHE A 28 -24.63 -4.40 1.20
N ASN A 29 -25.10 -4.79 2.38
CA ASN A 29 -26.33 -5.55 2.54
C ASN A 29 -27.58 -4.78 2.06
N ASN A 30 -27.55 -3.44 2.06
CA ASN A 30 -28.63 -2.64 1.48
C ASN A 30 -28.72 -2.75 -0.06
N TYR A 31 -27.67 -3.27 -0.70
CA TYR A 31 -27.56 -3.45 -2.15
C TYR A 31 -27.45 -4.93 -2.53
N HIS A 32 -27.99 -5.83 -1.69
CA HIS A 32 -27.87 -7.29 -1.83
C HIS A 32 -28.10 -7.77 -3.27
N ASP A 33 -29.14 -7.26 -3.93
CA ASP A 33 -29.54 -7.70 -5.28
C ASP A 33 -28.55 -7.27 -6.38
N SER A 34 -27.61 -6.39 -6.07
CA SER A 34 -26.57 -5.95 -7.00
C SER A 34 -25.32 -6.83 -6.99
N PHE A 35 -25.21 -7.73 -6.02
CA PHE A 35 -24.07 -8.61 -5.84
C PHE A 35 -24.38 -10.06 -6.25
N SER A 36 -23.39 -10.73 -6.81
CA SER A 36 -23.45 -12.19 -7.00
C SER A 36 -23.31 -12.94 -5.67
N ASP A 37 -23.71 -14.21 -5.63
CA ASP A 37 -23.55 -15.07 -4.44
C ASP A 37 -22.09 -15.13 -3.96
N GLN A 38 -21.12 -15.15 -4.90
CA GLN A 38 -19.70 -15.12 -4.58
C GLN A 38 -19.29 -13.79 -3.93
N GLN A 39 -19.77 -12.67 -4.45
CA GLN A 39 -19.52 -11.34 -3.89
C GLN A 39 -20.18 -11.20 -2.51
N MET A 40 -21.40 -11.71 -2.33
CA MET A 40 -22.08 -11.74 -1.02
C MET A 40 -21.30 -12.56 0.01
N ASN A 41 -20.77 -13.73 -0.40
CA ASN A 41 -19.89 -14.49 0.47
C ASN A 41 -18.60 -13.73 0.82
N THR A 42 -18.05 -12.96 -0.11
CA THR A 42 -16.89 -12.07 0.14
C THR A 42 -17.25 -10.97 1.13
N ILE A 43 -18.42 -10.31 0.98
CA ILE A 43 -18.93 -9.28 1.89
C ILE A 43 -19.03 -9.85 3.31
N LYS A 44 -19.56 -11.05 3.44
CA LYS A 44 -19.73 -11.72 4.74
C LYS A 44 -18.40 -12.00 5.45
N ASN A 45 -17.37 -12.40 4.71
CA ASN A 45 -16.08 -12.82 5.26
C ASN A 45 -15.07 -11.67 5.38
N ASN A 46 -14.98 -10.81 4.36
CA ASN A 46 -14.08 -9.67 4.31
C ASN A 46 -14.63 -8.60 3.35
N PRO A 47 -15.51 -7.69 3.81
CA PRO A 47 -16.17 -6.70 2.97
C PRO A 47 -15.19 -5.69 2.34
N LEU A 48 -14.00 -5.49 2.93
CA LEU A 48 -12.99 -4.59 2.38
C LEU A 48 -12.54 -5.02 0.98
N ARG A 49 -12.55 -6.32 0.68
CA ARG A 49 -12.16 -6.84 -0.66
C ARG A 49 -13.10 -6.39 -1.78
N ILE A 50 -14.31 -6.00 -1.46
CA ILE A 50 -15.25 -5.46 -2.45
C ILE A 50 -14.81 -4.08 -2.95
N LEU A 51 -14.12 -3.31 -2.12
CA LEU A 51 -13.62 -1.97 -2.49
C LEU A 51 -12.61 -2.02 -3.65
N ASP A 52 -11.90 -3.14 -3.82
CA ASP A 52 -10.95 -3.36 -4.92
C ASP A 52 -11.59 -4.10 -6.12
N SER A 53 -12.91 -4.23 -6.15
CA SER A 53 -13.61 -4.88 -7.26
C SER A 53 -13.48 -4.06 -8.54
N LYS A 54 -13.11 -4.73 -9.63
CA LYS A 54 -13.05 -4.13 -10.98
C LYS A 54 -14.39 -4.25 -11.75
N ASP A 55 -15.45 -4.71 -11.09
CA ASP A 55 -16.79 -4.79 -11.69
C ASP A 55 -17.39 -3.40 -11.82
N GLN A 56 -17.49 -2.92 -13.06
CA GLN A 56 -18.00 -1.59 -13.36
C GLN A 56 -19.43 -1.35 -12.84
N ARG A 57 -20.24 -2.40 -12.71
CA ARG A 57 -21.61 -2.32 -12.19
C ARG A 57 -21.65 -1.90 -10.72
N LEU A 58 -20.58 -2.18 -9.97
CA LEU A 58 -20.47 -1.88 -8.55
C LEU A 58 -19.83 -0.52 -8.28
N THR A 59 -19.36 0.19 -9.31
CA THR A 59 -18.57 1.44 -9.14
C THR A 59 -19.32 2.47 -8.31
N GLU A 60 -20.60 2.71 -8.57
CA GLU A 60 -21.40 3.68 -7.82
C GLU A 60 -21.59 3.25 -6.36
N ILE A 61 -21.87 1.96 -6.13
CA ILE A 61 -22.03 1.39 -4.79
C ILE A 61 -20.73 1.51 -4.01
N ILE A 62 -19.59 1.17 -4.63
CA ILE A 62 -18.27 1.27 -4.00
C ILE A 62 -17.91 2.73 -3.69
N ASN A 63 -18.20 3.66 -4.61
CA ASN A 63 -17.92 5.07 -4.39
C ASN A 63 -18.76 5.67 -3.26
N GLY A 64 -19.99 5.19 -3.08
CA GLY A 64 -20.88 5.60 -1.99
C GLY A 64 -20.59 4.92 -0.64
N ALA A 65 -19.65 3.96 -0.59
CA ALA A 65 -19.31 3.26 0.64
C ALA A 65 -18.67 4.20 1.68
N PRO A 66 -18.86 3.92 2.98
CA PRO A 66 -18.22 4.68 4.05
C PRO A 66 -16.71 4.83 3.83
N ASN A 67 -16.15 5.96 4.26
CA ASN A 67 -14.72 6.21 4.15
C ASN A 67 -14.00 5.69 5.40
N ILE A 68 -12.93 4.91 5.22
CA ILE A 68 -12.14 4.34 6.31
C ILE A 68 -11.52 5.42 7.22
N SER A 69 -11.21 6.59 6.69
CA SER A 69 -10.62 7.70 7.46
C SER A 69 -11.47 8.12 8.67
N ASN A 70 -12.79 7.88 8.64
CA ASN A 70 -13.71 8.20 9.74
C ASN A 70 -13.56 7.25 10.95
N TYR A 71 -12.87 6.13 10.78
CA TYR A 71 -12.71 5.07 11.78
C TYR A 71 -11.30 5.01 12.37
N ILE A 72 -10.34 5.61 11.68
CA ILE A 72 -8.91 5.55 12.04
C ILE A 72 -8.66 6.35 13.32
N ASN A 73 -7.95 5.75 14.27
CA ASN A 73 -7.55 6.39 15.50
C ASN A 73 -6.53 7.52 15.28
N LYS A 74 -6.42 8.43 16.26
CA LYS A 74 -5.58 9.63 16.16
C LYS A 74 -4.09 9.32 15.94
N GLU A 75 -3.59 8.23 16.48
CA GLU A 75 -2.18 7.86 16.35
C GLU A 75 -1.86 7.37 14.92
N SER A 76 -2.73 6.57 14.34
CA SER A 76 -2.63 6.13 12.95
C SER A 76 -2.79 7.30 11.97
N LEU A 77 -3.71 8.23 12.24
CA LEU A 77 -3.83 9.46 11.45
C LEU A 77 -2.55 10.29 11.51
N LYS A 78 -1.97 10.47 12.70
CA LYS A 78 -0.70 11.19 12.84
C LYS A 78 0.42 10.53 12.05
N ARG A 79 0.54 9.19 12.07
CA ARG A 79 1.55 8.47 11.27
C ARG A 79 1.32 8.68 9.77
N PHE A 80 0.06 8.71 9.35
CA PHE A 80 -0.29 8.99 7.96
C PHE A 80 0.10 10.41 7.56
N ASP A 81 -0.22 11.41 8.38
CA ASP A 81 0.15 12.82 8.15
C ASP A 81 1.68 13.00 8.11
N ASP A 82 2.41 12.33 9.01
CA ASP A 82 3.88 12.34 9.03
C ASP A 82 4.46 11.76 7.73
N MET A 83 3.88 10.68 7.18
CA MET A 83 4.28 10.13 5.89
C MET A 83 3.98 11.09 4.74
N VAL A 84 2.78 11.68 4.73
CA VAL A 84 2.38 12.67 3.73
C VAL A 84 3.34 13.86 3.72
N GLN A 85 3.72 14.34 4.90
CA GLN A 85 4.71 15.44 4.99
C GLN A 85 6.06 15.02 4.40
N ILE A 86 6.53 13.80 4.66
CA ILE A 86 7.79 13.29 4.07
C ILE A 86 7.69 13.22 2.54
N LEU A 87 6.59 12.73 1.98
CA LEU A 87 6.38 12.68 0.53
C LEU A 87 6.44 14.08 -0.10
N ASN A 88 5.80 15.06 0.56
CA ASN A 88 5.84 16.47 0.12
C ASN A 88 7.27 17.06 0.18
N ASP A 89 7.99 16.81 1.26
CA ASP A 89 9.37 17.27 1.44
C ASP A 89 10.30 16.67 0.36
N LEU A 90 10.03 15.43 -0.04
CA LEU A 90 10.76 14.72 -1.11
C LEU A 90 10.24 15.05 -2.52
N LYS A 91 9.18 15.82 -2.65
CA LYS A 91 8.52 16.17 -3.92
C LYS A 91 8.09 14.93 -4.70
N ILE A 92 7.60 13.92 -4.00
CA ILE A 92 7.02 12.71 -4.59
C ILE A 92 5.51 12.94 -4.71
N ASP A 93 5.01 12.92 -5.95
CA ASP A 93 3.58 13.04 -6.22
C ASP A 93 2.85 11.78 -5.76
N TYR A 94 1.72 11.96 -5.12
CA TYR A 94 0.88 10.87 -4.61
C TYR A 94 -0.60 11.21 -4.71
N THR A 95 -1.42 10.17 -4.65
CA THR A 95 -2.88 10.27 -4.52
C THR A 95 -3.31 9.54 -3.25
N ILE A 96 -4.09 10.20 -2.39
CA ILE A 96 -4.76 9.53 -1.28
C ILE A 96 -5.96 8.78 -1.87
N ASN A 97 -5.93 7.45 -1.78
CA ASN A 97 -6.98 6.58 -2.28
C ASN A 97 -7.62 5.81 -1.12
N ASP A 98 -8.74 6.31 -0.62
CA ASP A 98 -9.49 5.74 0.50
C ASP A 98 -10.10 4.35 0.22
N LYS A 99 -10.12 3.92 -1.02
CA LYS A 99 -10.53 2.56 -1.45
C LYS A 99 -9.33 1.61 -1.60
N LEU A 100 -8.09 2.11 -1.48
CA LEU A 100 -6.91 1.25 -1.56
C LEU A 100 -6.88 0.31 -0.36
N VAL A 101 -7.12 -0.96 -0.63
CA VAL A 101 -6.96 -2.07 0.32
C VAL A 101 -5.94 -3.06 -0.22
N ARG A 102 -5.44 -3.94 0.64
CA ARG A 102 -4.49 -5.00 0.23
C ARG A 102 -5.13 -6.37 0.39
N GLY A 103 -4.78 -7.27 -0.51
CA GLY A 103 -5.32 -8.64 -0.54
C GLY A 103 -4.91 -9.52 0.66
N LEU A 104 -4.06 -9.02 1.55
CA LEU A 104 -3.52 -9.77 2.69
C LEU A 104 -3.90 -9.07 4.01
N ASP A 105 -4.46 -9.82 4.92
CA ASP A 105 -5.10 -9.31 6.14
C ASP A 105 -4.10 -8.90 7.23
N TYR A 106 -2.80 -9.17 7.04
CA TYR A 106 -1.75 -8.82 7.99
C TYR A 106 -1.33 -7.34 7.94
N TYR A 107 -1.69 -6.60 6.88
CA TYR A 107 -1.38 -5.17 6.79
C TYR A 107 -2.15 -4.38 7.85
N ASN A 108 -1.50 -3.37 8.40
CA ASN A 108 -2.07 -2.38 9.31
C ASN A 108 -1.52 -0.99 8.99
N ASP A 109 -2.25 0.07 9.40
CA ASP A 109 -1.88 1.44 9.14
C ASP A 109 -1.61 1.71 7.64
N LEU A 110 -0.37 2.06 7.32
CA LEU A 110 0.03 2.56 6.01
C LEU A 110 0.09 1.46 4.96
N VAL A 111 -0.54 1.71 3.83
CA VAL A 111 -0.45 0.90 2.62
C VAL A 111 -0.18 1.80 1.42
N PHE A 112 0.51 1.26 0.43
CA PHE A 112 0.81 1.97 -0.80
C PHE A 112 0.84 1.05 -2.00
N GLU A 113 0.68 1.66 -3.18
CA GLU A 113 0.75 0.98 -4.46
C GLU A 113 1.22 1.95 -5.56
N TRP A 114 2.26 1.54 -6.28
CA TRP A 114 2.69 2.21 -7.51
C TRP A 114 2.00 1.57 -8.70
N LYS A 115 1.33 2.40 -9.48
CA LYS A 115 0.57 2.00 -10.67
C LYS A 115 1.05 2.72 -11.91
N THR A 116 0.74 2.11 -13.08
CA THR A 116 0.92 2.72 -14.39
C THR A 116 -0.21 2.32 -15.32
N ASP A 117 -0.62 3.22 -16.17
CA ASP A 117 -1.65 2.94 -17.18
C ASP A 117 -1.10 2.14 -18.39
N GLN A 118 0.22 1.90 -18.45
CA GLN A 118 0.89 1.24 -19.57
C GLN A 118 0.79 -0.30 -19.57
N LEU A 119 0.38 -0.91 -18.45
CA LEU A 119 0.30 -2.37 -18.28
C LEU A 119 -1.12 -2.95 -18.33
N GLY A 120 -2.09 -2.17 -18.80
CA GLY A 120 -3.49 -2.61 -18.94
C GLY A 120 -4.14 -2.92 -17.60
N THR A 121 -4.82 -4.08 -17.48
CA THR A 121 -5.59 -4.43 -16.26
C THR A 121 -4.75 -4.77 -15.03
N GLN A 122 -3.47 -5.07 -15.22
CA GLN A 122 -2.52 -5.37 -14.13
C GLN A 122 -1.58 -4.19 -13.89
N ASP A 123 -2.14 -3.08 -13.54
CA ASP A 123 -1.55 -1.76 -13.44
C ASP A 123 -0.54 -1.57 -12.28
N ALA A 124 -0.61 -2.39 -11.23
CA ALA A 124 0.26 -2.30 -10.07
C ALA A 124 1.64 -2.93 -10.34
N ILE A 125 2.71 -2.16 -10.20
CA ILE A 125 4.10 -2.62 -10.36
C ILE A 125 4.81 -2.86 -9.04
N CYS A 126 4.49 -2.08 -8.02
CA CYS A 126 5.05 -2.22 -6.68
C CYS A 126 3.96 -1.92 -5.67
N ALA A 127 3.88 -2.72 -4.62
CA ALA A 127 2.91 -2.50 -3.57
C ALA A 127 3.38 -3.05 -2.23
N GLY A 128 2.99 -2.39 -1.17
CA GLY A 128 3.42 -2.74 0.17
C GLY A 128 2.67 -2.00 1.26
N GLY A 129 3.26 -2.00 2.45
CA GLY A 129 2.70 -1.34 3.62
C GLY A 129 3.35 -1.79 4.92
N ARG A 130 2.72 -1.40 6.01
CA ARG A 130 3.10 -1.75 7.37
C ARG A 130 2.35 -3.01 7.82
N TYR A 131 3.02 -3.89 8.58
CA TYR A 131 2.45 -5.16 9.05
C TYR A 131 3.06 -5.61 10.38
N ASP A 132 2.81 -4.84 11.42
CA ASP A 132 3.41 -5.02 12.76
C ASP A 132 3.07 -6.36 13.43
N ASN A 133 1.91 -6.92 13.10
CA ASN A 133 1.44 -8.15 13.75
C ASN A 133 1.83 -9.43 13.01
N LEU A 134 2.42 -9.35 11.83
CA LEU A 134 2.78 -10.55 11.06
C LEU A 134 3.78 -11.42 11.83
N SER A 135 4.79 -10.80 12.45
CA SER A 135 5.79 -11.50 13.25
C SER A 135 5.18 -12.20 14.48
N ASN A 136 4.13 -11.63 15.06
CA ASN A 136 3.40 -12.27 16.17
C ASN A 136 2.62 -13.51 15.70
N ILE A 137 2.03 -13.46 14.51
CA ILE A 137 1.33 -14.61 13.92
C ILE A 137 2.29 -15.78 13.64
N ILE A 138 3.53 -15.48 13.20
CA ILE A 138 4.53 -16.48 12.84
C ILE A 138 5.35 -16.93 14.06
N GLY A 139 5.75 -16.01 14.93
CA GLY A 139 6.78 -16.22 15.94
C GLY A 139 6.42 -15.79 17.38
N ASN A 140 5.16 -15.55 17.68
CA ASN A 140 4.65 -15.17 19.01
C ASN A 140 5.23 -13.86 19.60
N LYS A 141 5.80 -12.98 18.79
CA LYS A 141 6.29 -11.66 19.23
C LYS A 141 5.97 -10.61 18.18
N ALA A 142 5.24 -9.57 18.56
CA ALA A 142 4.96 -8.44 17.69
C ALA A 142 6.23 -7.59 17.49
N VAL A 143 6.61 -7.37 16.23
CA VAL A 143 7.73 -6.51 15.82
C VAL A 143 7.23 -5.61 14.70
N PRO A 144 7.31 -4.28 14.85
CA PRO A 144 6.95 -3.36 13.77
C PRO A 144 7.73 -3.65 12.51
N ALA A 145 7.01 -3.78 11.40
CA ALA A 145 7.63 -4.09 10.12
C ALA A 145 6.93 -3.37 8.97
N VAL A 146 7.72 -3.02 7.95
CA VAL A 146 7.26 -2.51 6.67
C VAL A 146 7.95 -3.28 5.55
N GLY A 147 7.28 -3.42 4.43
CA GLY A 147 7.87 -4.06 3.26
C GLY A 147 7.00 -3.90 2.04
N PHE A 148 7.54 -4.36 0.93
CA PHE A 148 6.88 -4.28 -0.36
C PHE A 148 7.29 -5.44 -1.27
N ALA A 149 6.51 -5.64 -2.33
CA ALA A 149 6.83 -6.53 -3.42
C ALA A 149 6.81 -5.75 -4.75
N ILE A 150 7.72 -6.11 -5.65
CA ILE A 150 7.82 -5.55 -7.00
C ILE A 150 7.60 -6.68 -8.00
N GLY A 151 6.74 -6.43 -8.99
CA GLY A 151 6.59 -7.30 -10.14
C GLY A 151 7.75 -7.10 -11.12
N VAL A 152 8.79 -7.93 -11.04
CA VAL A 152 9.99 -7.78 -11.86
C VAL A 152 9.65 -7.81 -13.36
N ASP A 153 8.82 -8.74 -13.80
CA ASP A 153 8.41 -8.83 -15.21
C ASP A 153 7.72 -7.55 -15.69
N ARG A 154 6.88 -6.95 -14.83
CA ARG A 154 6.20 -5.67 -15.12
C ARG A 154 7.17 -4.50 -15.24
N VAL A 155 8.21 -4.48 -14.41
CA VAL A 155 9.27 -3.46 -14.51
C VAL A 155 10.02 -3.63 -15.80
N VAL A 156 10.38 -4.87 -16.18
CA VAL A 156 11.07 -5.18 -17.43
C VAL A 156 10.22 -4.77 -18.64
N ASP A 157 8.92 -5.03 -18.62
CA ASP A 157 8.00 -4.63 -19.70
C ASP A 157 7.93 -3.11 -19.88
N LEU A 158 8.13 -2.35 -18.80
CA LEU A 158 8.16 -0.87 -18.83
C LEU A 158 9.51 -0.29 -19.22
N MET A 159 10.59 -1.07 -19.14
CA MET A 159 11.91 -0.61 -19.51
C MET A 159 12.02 -0.54 -21.05
N SER A 160 12.46 0.61 -21.57
CA SER A 160 12.81 0.71 -22.97
C SER A 160 14.12 -0.06 -23.21
N SER A 161 14.30 -0.61 -24.41
CA SER A 161 15.51 -1.36 -24.81
C SER A 161 16.84 -0.56 -24.71
N LYS A 162 16.77 0.71 -24.33
CA LYS A 162 17.93 1.61 -24.10
C LYS A 162 18.35 1.70 -22.63
N ASP A 163 17.52 1.23 -21.70
CA ASP A 163 17.77 1.36 -20.25
C ASP A 163 18.50 0.13 -19.68
N THR A 164 19.42 -0.44 -20.46
CA THR A 164 20.15 -1.67 -20.06
C THR A 164 21.34 -1.45 -19.12
N ASP A 165 21.55 -0.23 -18.65
CA ASP A 165 22.55 0.01 -17.61
C ASP A 165 22.04 -0.53 -16.27
N LEU A 166 22.72 -1.55 -15.76
CA LEU A 166 22.44 -2.17 -14.47
C LEU A 166 22.46 -1.13 -13.35
N VAL A 167 21.29 -0.72 -12.90
CA VAL A 167 21.16 0.11 -11.68
C VAL A 167 21.21 -0.81 -10.47
N VAL A 168 22.33 -0.79 -9.77
CA VAL A 168 22.47 -1.48 -8.49
C VAL A 168 21.76 -0.63 -7.43
N GLY A 169 20.68 -1.16 -6.86
CA GLY A 169 19.94 -0.49 -5.79
C GLY A 169 20.71 -0.52 -4.46
N LEU A 170 20.78 0.62 -3.77
CA LEU A 170 21.29 0.72 -2.40
C LEU A 170 20.09 0.80 -1.45
N SER A 171 20.05 -0.12 -0.46
CA SER A 171 19.08 -0.03 0.65
C SER A 171 19.74 0.63 1.85
N VAL A 172 19.17 1.71 2.34
CA VAL A 172 19.67 2.40 3.53
C VAL A 172 18.60 2.38 4.61
N ILE A 173 18.97 1.96 5.82
CA ILE A 173 18.08 1.90 6.98
C ILE A 173 18.47 3.01 7.95
N SER A 174 17.49 3.81 8.39
CA SER A 174 17.69 4.86 9.38
C SER A 174 16.67 4.79 10.49
N ASN A 175 17.10 5.16 11.69
CA ASN A 175 16.27 5.22 12.90
C ASN A 175 15.68 6.61 13.16
N SER A 176 16.04 7.62 12.37
CA SER A 176 15.55 8.98 12.58
C SER A 176 14.95 9.60 11.31
N LYS A 177 13.93 10.43 11.49
CA LYS A 177 13.29 11.18 10.39
C LYS A 177 14.27 12.13 9.68
N SER A 178 15.16 12.76 10.45
CA SER A 178 16.16 13.71 9.90
C SER A 178 17.21 13.00 9.03
N ASP A 179 17.57 11.77 9.38
CA ASP A 179 18.53 10.99 8.60
C ASP A 179 17.90 10.40 7.35
N MET A 180 16.62 10.00 7.41
CA MET A 180 15.88 9.55 6.22
C MET A 180 15.85 10.63 5.12
N LEU A 181 15.59 11.89 5.48
CA LEU A 181 15.57 12.99 4.52
C LEU A 181 16.96 13.25 3.91
N LYS A 182 18.03 13.12 4.70
CA LYS A 182 19.41 13.23 4.19
C LYS A 182 19.78 12.11 3.26
N ILE A 183 19.40 10.88 3.61
CA ILE A 183 19.67 9.67 2.83
C ILE A 183 18.94 9.70 1.50
N SER A 184 17.67 10.10 1.49
CA SER A 184 16.87 10.17 0.26
C SER A 184 17.33 11.26 -0.71
N SER A 185 18.10 12.25 -0.24
CA SER A 185 18.72 13.28 -1.08
C SER A 185 20.07 12.88 -1.68
N ILE A 186 20.61 11.69 -1.33
CA ILE A 186 21.89 11.23 -1.90
C ILE A 186 21.67 10.81 -3.36
N PRO A 187 22.38 11.42 -4.33
CA PRO A 187 22.29 11.02 -5.72
C PRO A 187 22.68 9.55 -5.91
N VAL A 188 21.95 8.83 -6.74
CA VAL A 188 22.14 7.40 -7.05
C VAL A 188 23.52 7.07 -7.66
N SER A 189 24.33 8.07 -8.00
CA SER A 189 25.67 7.93 -8.55
C SER A 189 26.72 7.28 -7.61
N TYR A 190 26.36 7.02 -6.36
CA TYR A 190 27.26 6.36 -5.37
C TYR A 190 27.07 4.84 -5.27
N THR A 191 26.50 4.18 -6.25
CA THR A 191 26.12 2.76 -6.20
C THR A 191 27.28 1.75 -6.33
N HIS A 192 28.54 2.13 -6.15
CA HIS A 192 29.69 1.21 -6.18
C HIS A 192 30.26 0.85 -4.81
N LEU A 193 29.54 1.07 -3.72
CA LEU A 193 29.97 0.61 -2.42
C LEU A 193 29.59 -0.87 -2.24
N ARG A 194 30.59 -1.77 -2.34
CA ARG A 194 30.45 -3.16 -1.92
C ARG A 194 30.12 -3.19 -0.44
N ALA A 195 28.98 -3.77 -0.08
CA ALA A 195 28.72 -4.16 1.29
C ALA A 195 29.74 -5.24 1.69
N HIS A 196 30.62 -4.94 2.62
CA HIS A 196 31.38 -5.97 3.31
C HIS A 196 30.46 -6.61 4.34
N GLU A 197 30.10 -7.85 4.09
CA GLU A 197 29.49 -8.71 5.11
C GLU A 197 30.49 -8.89 6.26
N THR A 198 30.20 -8.31 7.40
CA THR A 198 30.81 -8.72 8.65
C THR A 198 29.86 -9.66 9.37
N TYR A 199 30.04 -10.94 9.15
CA TYR A 199 29.58 -11.95 10.10
C TYR A 199 30.46 -11.87 11.33
N ARG A 200 29.91 -11.50 12.47
CA ARG A 200 30.30 -11.93 13.80
C ARG A 200 29.12 -11.96 14.74
#